data_ae03a22cb61d09c9d9a7456cf6a8617c
#
_entry.id   ae03a22cb61d09c9d9a7456cf6a8617c
#
_cell.length_a   1.000
_cell.length_b   1.000
_cell.length_c   1.000
_cell.angle_alpha   90.00
_cell.angle_beta   90.00
_cell.angle_gamma   90.00
#
_symmetry.space_group_name_H-M   'P 1'
#
loop_
_entity.id
_entity.type
_entity.pdbx_description
1 polymer ?
#
loop_
_entity_poly.entity_id
_entity_poly.type
_entity_poly.pdbx_seq_one_letter_code
_entity_poly.pdbx_strand_id
1 'polypeptide(L)'
;MNRVVSVKAEPEYTLSLVFDDGTKGTVSIAERLFGPMFEPLRDPEVFAQVRVDEFGAVCWPNEADLAPDALYRIVASHSRQ
;
A
#
# COMPACT_ATOMS: atom_id res chain seq x y z
N MET A 1 -10.94 -13.31 -3.33
CA MET A 1 -9.65 -12.72 -2.98
C MET A 1 -9.52 -11.35 -3.60
N ASN A 2 -9.13 -10.37 -2.82
CA ASN A 2 -9.09 -8.99 -3.29
C ASN A 2 -7.71 -8.62 -3.80
N ARG A 3 -7.69 -7.96 -4.94
CA ARG A 3 -6.43 -7.53 -5.56
C ARG A 3 -6.43 -6.02 -5.67
N VAL A 4 -5.28 -5.41 -5.45
CA VAL A 4 -5.12 -3.99 -5.71
C VAL A 4 -4.94 -3.81 -7.21
N VAL A 5 -5.67 -2.89 -7.81
CA VAL A 5 -5.54 -2.60 -9.23
C VAL A 5 -4.90 -1.24 -9.49
N SER A 6 -4.84 -0.39 -8.47
CA SER A 6 -4.19 0.91 -8.59
C SER A 6 -3.66 1.34 -7.24
N VAL A 7 -2.46 1.93 -7.22
CA VAL A 7 -1.87 2.47 -6.01
C VAL A 7 -1.19 3.79 -6.33
N LYS A 8 -1.27 4.73 -5.41
CA LYS A 8 -0.63 6.03 -5.56
C LYS A 8 -0.04 6.45 -4.22
N ALA A 9 1.19 6.92 -4.25
CA ALA A 9 1.84 7.44 -3.06
C ALA A 9 1.32 8.84 -2.77
N GLU A 10 0.90 9.06 -1.53
CA GLU A 10 0.40 10.35 -1.07
C GLU A 10 1.31 10.87 0.04
N PRO A 11 1.18 12.14 0.42
CA PRO A 11 2.01 12.70 1.48
C PRO A 11 1.89 11.93 2.79
N GLU A 12 2.93 12.01 3.60
CA GLU A 12 2.97 11.42 4.94
C GLU A 12 2.86 9.90 4.92
N TYR A 13 3.49 9.28 3.91
CA TYR A 13 3.57 7.83 3.81
C TYR A 13 2.20 7.16 3.76
N THR A 14 1.29 7.79 3.04
CA THR A 14 -0.06 7.30 2.84
C THR A 14 -0.16 6.73 1.42
N LEU A 15 -0.93 5.65 1.28
CA LEU A 15 -1.19 5.03 -0.01
C LEU A 15 -2.66 5.18 -0.35
N SER A 16 -2.94 5.60 -1.58
CA SER A 16 -4.29 5.65 -2.10
C SER A 16 -4.49 4.40 -2.94
N LEU A 17 -5.51 3.60 -2.63
CA LEU A 17 -5.68 2.27 -3.20
C LEU A 17 -7.04 2.12 -3.87
N VAL A 18 -7.05 1.37 -4.98
CA VAL A 18 -8.29 0.90 -5.60
C VAL A 18 -8.15 -0.61 -5.75
N PHE A 19 -9.19 -1.32 -5.33
CA PHE A 19 -9.23 -2.78 -5.40
C PHE A 19 -10.07 -3.25 -6.58
N ASP A 20 -9.95 -4.52 -6.92
CA ASP A 20 -10.62 -5.08 -8.10
C ASP A 20 -12.14 -5.12 -7.98
N ASP A 21 -12.67 -5.01 -6.78
CA ASP A 21 -14.12 -4.94 -6.58
C ASP A 21 -14.63 -3.49 -6.54
N GLY A 22 -13.76 -2.53 -6.85
CA GLY A 22 -14.12 -1.12 -6.85
C GLY A 22 -13.96 -0.40 -5.51
N THR A 23 -13.60 -1.13 -4.45
CA THR A 23 -13.36 -0.51 -3.15
C THR A 23 -12.17 0.43 -3.25
N LYS A 24 -12.30 1.62 -2.68
CA LYS A 24 -11.24 2.64 -2.67
C LYS A 24 -11.00 3.11 -1.26
N GLY A 25 -9.78 3.52 -0.99
CA GLY A 25 -9.47 4.09 0.30
C GLY A 25 -8.01 4.45 0.42
N THR A 26 -7.66 5.03 1.56
CA THR A 26 -6.27 5.40 1.84
C THR A 26 -5.82 4.67 3.10
N VAL A 27 -4.52 4.35 3.14
CA VAL A 27 -3.92 3.66 4.26
C VAL A 27 -2.61 4.35 4.58
N SER A 28 -2.43 4.76 5.84
CA SER A 28 -1.15 5.28 6.29
C SER A 28 -0.27 4.11 6.70
N ILE A 29 0.96 4.07 6.19
CA ILE A 29 1.89 3.01 6.56
C ILE A 29 3.11 3.58 7.29
N ALA A 30 3.01 4.82 7.75
CA ALA A 30 4.13 5.47 8.44
C ALA A 30 4.64 4.63 9.60
N GLU A 31 3.75 3.99 10.35
CA GLU A 31 4.14 3.21 11.52
C GLU A 31 4.72 1.85 11.17
N ARG A 32 4.70 1.48 9.89
CA ARG A 32 5.24 0.19 9.45
C ARG A 32 6.60 0.31 8.79
N LEU A 33 7.15 1.52 8.73
CA LEU A 33 8.40 1.78 8.01
C LEU A 33 9.62 1.52 8.91
N PHE A 34 9.75 0.28 9.35
CA PHE A 34 10.91 -0.12 10.14
C PHE A 34 11.33 -1.52 9.70
N GLY A 35 12.53 -1.92 10.11
CA GLY A 35 13.11 -3.18 9.68
C GLY A 35 13.80 -3.04 8.34
N PRO A 36 14.64 -4.03 7.97
CA PRO A 36 15.51 -3.89 6.80
C PRO A 36 14.79 -3.72 5.47
N MET A 37 13.57 -4.25 5.35
CA MET A 37 12.83 -4.13 4.08
C MET A 37 12.07 -2.82 3.97
N PHE A 38 11.54 -2.31 5.08
CA PHE A 38 10.67 -1.14 5.01
C PHE A 38 11.35 0.17 5.37
N GLU A 39 12.43 0.12 6.11
CA GLU A 39 13.14 1.35 6.49
C GLU A 39 13.57 2.20 5.31
N PRO A 40 14.05 1.61 4.19
CA PRO A 40 14.40 2.43 3.02
C PRO A 40 13.22 3.24 2.46
N LEU A 41 12.00 2.82 2.73
CA LEU A 41 10.82 3.54 2.24
C LEU A 41 10.58 4.85 2.97
N ARG A 42 11.35 5.14 4.01
CA ARG A 42 11.29 6.44 4.68
C ARG A 42 11.82 7.55 3.78
N ASP A 43 12.62 7.19 2.77
CA ASP A 43 13.03 8.14 1.76
C ASP A 43 11.82 8.40 0.85
N PRO A 44 11.33 9.64 0.77
CA PRO A 44 10.13 9.92 -0.04
C PRO A 44 10.27 9.53 -1.50
N GLU A 45 11.48 9.59 -2.06
CA GLU A 45 11.69 9.21 -3.44
C GLU A 45 11.56 7.71 -3.65
N VAL A 46 11.98 6.93 -2.65
CA VAL A 46 11.81 5.48 -2.72
C VAL A 46 10.34 5.12 -2.51
N PHE A 47 9.71 5.75 -1.54
CA PHE A 47 8.28 5.51 -1.27
C PHE A 47 7.43 5.80 -2.51
N ALA A 48 7.76 6.84 -3.25
CA ALA A 48 6.99 7.24 -4.43
C ALA A 48 7.08 6.23 -5.57
N GLN A 49 8.00 5.28 -5.51
CA GLN A 49 8.14 4.26 -6.55
C GLN A 49 7.23 3.06 -6.34
N VAL A 50 6.27 3.18 -5.47
CA VAL A 50 5.31 2.11 -5.19
C VAL A 50 4.56 1.71 -6.45
N ARG A 51 4.26 0.42 -6.57
CA ARG A 51 3.52 -0.10 -7.73
C ARG A 51 2.73 -1.33 -7.31
N VAL A 52 1.86 -1.80 -8.21
CA VAL A 52 1.11 -3.03 -8.02
C VAL A 52 1.79 -4.12 -8.85
N ASP A 53 2.04 -5.26 -8.24
CA ASP A 53 2.65 -6.37 -8.98
C ASP A 53 1.60 -7.22 -9.68
N GLU A 54 2.04 -8.29 -10.36
CA GLU A 54 1.14 -9.11 -11.16
C GLU A 54 0.13 -9.89 -10.32
N PHE A 55 0.35 -9.97 -9.03
CA PHE A 55 -0.56 -10.66 -8.11
C PHE A 55 -1.52 -9.71 -7.39
N GLY A 56 -1.45 -8.43 -7.69
CA GLY A 56 -2.29 -7.45 -7.04
C GLY A 56 -1.80 -6.99 -5.68
N ALA A 57 -0.52 -7.27 -5.37
CA ALA A 57 0.09 -6.79 -4.13
C ALA A 57 0.79 -5.47 -4.37
N VAL A 58 0.88 -4.66 -3.34
CA VAL A 58 1.60 -3.39 -3.39
C VAL A 58 3.07 -3.67 -3.12
N CYS A 59 3.95 -3.17 -3.97
CA CYS A 59 5.38 -3.45 -3.82
C CYS A 59 6.25 -2.27 -4.23
N TRP A 60 7.52 -2.36 -3.87
CA TRP A 60 8.55 -1.36 -4.17
C TRP A 60 9.74 -2.03 -4.81
N PRO A 61 10.61 -1.27 -5.48
CA PRO A 61 11.76 -1.86 -6.19
C PRO A 61 12.73 -2.64 -5.31
N ASN A 62 12.74 -2.38 -4.00
CA ASN A 62 13.63 -3.12 -3.07
C ASN A 62 12.99 -4.42 -2.58
N GLU A 63 11.90 -4.85 -3.23
CA GLU A 63 11.19 -6.10 -2.93
C GLU A 63 10.34 -6.06 -1.66
N ALA A 64 10.23 -4.91 -1.02
CA ALA A 64 9.25 -4.75 0.06
C ALA A 64 7.86 -4.85 -0.54
N ASP A 65 6.94 -5.55 0.13
CA ASP A 65 5.58 -5.67 -0.37
C ASP A 65 4.56 -5.73 0.74
N LEU A 66 3.31 -5.47 0.38
CA LEU A 66 2.19 -5.51 1.32
C LEU A 66 1.10 -6.37 0.70
N ALA A 67 0.60 -7.31 1.48
CA ALA A 67 -0.42 -8.23 1.01
C ALA A 67 -1.74 -7.50 0.75
N PRO A 68 -2.39 -7.77 -0.40
CA PRO A 68 -3.65 -7.09 -0.71
C PRO A 68 -4.75 -7.37 0.29
N ASP A 69 -4.81 -8.59 0.83
CA ASP A 69 -5.85 -8.93 1.80
C ASP A 69 -5.73 -8.12 3.07
N ALA A 70 -4.50 -7.88 3.54
CA ALA A 70 -4.27 -7.08 4.73
C ALA A 70 -4.67 -5.63 4.48
N LEU A 71 -4.32 -5.09 3.31
CA LEU A 71 -4.69 -3.73 2.96
C LEU A 71 -6.19 -3.58 2.80
N TYR A 72 -6.83 -4.57 2.20
CA TYR A 72 -8.27 -4.54 2.03
C TYR A 72 -8.98 -4.47 3.37
N ARG A 73 -8.52 -5.25 4.35
CA ARG A 73 -9.12 -5.24 5.67
C ARG A 73 -9.03 -3.87 6.33
N ILE A 74 -7.89 -3.19 6.17
CA ILE A 74 -7.71 -1.87 6.74
C ILE A 74 -8.68 -0.87 6.09
N VAL A 75 -8.75 -0.89 4.76
CA VAL A 75 -9.61 0.02 4.03
C VAL A 75 -11.07 -0.23 4.36
N ALA A 76 -11.49 -1.50 4.36
CA ALA A 76 -12.86 -1.85 4.65
C ALA A 76 -13.26 -1.48 6.07
N SER A 77 -12.34 -1.62 7.01
CA SER A 77 -12.58 -1.24 8.40
C SER A 77 -12.84 0.25 8.52
N HIS A 78 -12.06 1.07 7.81
CA HIS A 78 -12.26 2.51 7.83
C HIS A 78 -13.55 2.92 7.14
N SER A 79 -13.99 2.17 6.15
CA SER A 79 -15.20 2.49 5.40
C SER A 79 -16.48 2.20 6.17
N ARG A 80 -16.39 1.54 7.30
CA ARG A 80 -17.56 1.13 8.06
C ARG A 80 -18.04 2.18 9.05
N GLN A 81 -17.52 3.35 8.97
CA GLN A 81 -17.87 4.45 9.87
C GLN A 81 -19.32 4.87 9.75
#